data_5128f067d2af0de2e760608ebaea12ea
#
_entry.id   5128f067d2af0de2e760608ebaea12ea
#
_cell.length_a   1.000
_cell.length_b   1.000
_cell.length_c   1.000
_cell.angle_alpha   90.00
_cell.angle_beta   90.00
_cell.angle_gamma   90.00
#
_symmetry.space_group_name_H-M   'P 1'
#
loop_
_entity.id
_entity.type
_entity.pdbx_description
1 polymer ?
#
loop_
_entity_poly.entity_id
_entity_poly.type
_entity_poly.pdbx_seq_one_letter_code
_entity_poly.pdbx_strand_id
1 'polypeptide(L)'
;MKKLCTLLLLAISLPALAHEYKYGERVAFTGRIRMMHGGWPAIVLDKPITVVANPEDNDGIDSTEAGVKMMHLAMSSSEHFQQYRQFKGKKARVECQTLFHSITMYHKTPVLCAVAKISAPNRP
;
A
#
# COMPACT_ATOMS: atom_id res chain seq x y z
N MET A 1 31.92 42.75 -7.54
CA MET A 1 31.72 42.25 -7.58
C MET A 1 31.26 41.31 -7.23
N LYS A 2 30.88 41.00 -7.02
CA LYS A 2 30.47 40.12 -6.63
C LYS A 2 29.98 39.13 -7.02
N LYS A 3 29.99 38.39 -6.99
CA LYS A 3 29.61 37.48 -7.28
C LYS A 3 28.95 36.69 -6.94
N LEU A 4 28.30 36.43 -6.98
CA LEU A 4 27.57 35.77 -6.73
C LEU A 4 27.46 34.62 -6.85
N CYS A 5 27.55 34.06 -6.31
CA CYS A 5 27.53 33.00 -6.26
C CYS A 5 26.55 32.30 -6.48
N THR A 6 26.34 32.15 -6.93
CA THR A 6 25.55 31.52 -7.34
C THR A 6 25.32 30.36 -7.04
N LEU A 7 25.02 30.11 -6.23
CA LEU A 7 24.79 29.14 -5.84
C LEU A 7 23.98 28.31 -6.45
N LEU A 8 24.23 27.70 -6.80
CA LEU A 8 23.66 26.89 -7.36
C LEU A 8 23.08 25.99 -6.73
N LEU A 9 22.28 26.10 -6.21
CA LEU A 9 21.59 25.25 -5.75
C LEU A 9 21.15 24.33 -6.58
N LEU A 10 21.76 23.49 -6.78
CA LEU A 10 21.35 22.55 -7.41
C LEU A 10 20.43 21.85 -6.71
N ALA A 11 19.40 22.10 -6.60
CA ALA A 11 18.41 21.31 -6.13
C ALA A 11 18.47 20.01 -6.79
N ILE A 12 19.10 19.18 -6.25
CA ILE A 12 19.07 17.96 -6.73
C ILE A 12 17.86 17.35 -6.26
N SER A 13 16.84 17.34 -6.92
CA SER A 13 15.71 16.63 -6.53
C SER A 13 16.06 15.21 -6.61
N LEU A 14 16.33 14.63 -5.53
CA LEU A 14 16.41 13.22 -5.47
C LEU A 14 15.09 12.65 -5.81
N PRO A 15 15.04 11.66 -6.64
CA PRO A 15 13.78 11.00 -6.91
C PRO A 15 13.30 10.48 -5.58
N ALA A 16 12.09 10.77 -5.24
CA ALA A 16 11.51 10.22 -4.05
C ALA A 16 11.58 8.72 -4.21
N LEU A 17 12.37 8.10 -3.40
CA LEU A 17 12.42 6.66 -3.42
C LEU A 17 11.08 6.16 -2.95
N ALA A 18 10.51 5.24 -3.68
CA ALA A 18 9.30 4.61 -3.23
C ALA A 18 9.61 3.96 -1.91
N HIS A 19 8.76 4.19 -0.94
CA HIS A 19 8.96 3.61 0.37
C HIS A 19 8.89 2.09 0.24
N GLU A 20 9.77 1.41 0.92
CA GLU A 20 9.83 -0.04 0.89
C GLU A 20 9.27 -0.63 2.15
N TYR A 21 8.48 -1.68 1.97
CA TYR A 21 7.89 -2.44 3.06
C TYR A 21 8.26 -3.90 2.89
N LYS A 22 8.16 -4.68 3.95
CA LYS A 22 8.44 -6.09 3.87
C LYS A 22 7.15 -6.87 4.07
N TYR A 23 7.08 -8.03 3.44
CA TYR A 23 5.96 -8.93 3.69
C TYR A 23 5.96 -9.30 5.18
N GLY A 24 4.77 -9.40 5.75
CA GLY A 24 4.61 -9.68 7.16
C GLY A 24 4.55 -8.43 8.03
N GLU A 25 4.85 -7.28 7.45
CA GLU A 25 4.90 -6.04 8.22
C GLU A 25 3.50 -5.48 8.48
N ARG A 26 3.30 -4.94 9.66
CA ARG A 26 2.05 -4.24 9.97
C ARG A 26 2.24 -2.78 9.56
N VAL A 27 1.34 -2.27 8.73
CA VAL A 27 1.53 -0.94 8.17
C VAL A 27 0.17 -0.37 7.79
N ALA A 28 0.09 0.95 7.76
CA ALA A 28 -1.15 1.64 7.35
C ALA A 28 -0.90 2.43 6.08
N PHE A 29 -1.93 2.49 5.24
CA PHE A 29 -1.87 3.24 3.99
C PHE A 29 -3.09 4.10 3.86
N THR A 30 -2.96 5.18 3.09
CA THR A 30 -4.09 6.01 2.70
C THR A 30 -4.33 5.82 1.22
N GLY A 31 -5.58 5.74 0.85
CA GLY A 31 -5.95 5.57 -0.54
C GLY A 31 -7.44 5.55 -0.70
N ARG A 32 -7.89 5.26 -1.90
CA ARG A 32 -9.32 5.23 -2.19
C ARG A 32 -9.81 3.79 -2.13
N ILE A 33 -10.87 3.57 -1.40
CA ILE A 33 -11.47 2.25 -1.28
C ILE A 33 -12.38 2.05 -2.47
N ARG A 34 -12.26 0.93 -3.14
CA ARG A 34 -13.02 0.65 -4.34
C ARG A 34 -13.52 -0.78 -4.39
N MET A 35 -14.67 -0.95 -5.04
CA MET A 35 -15.13 -2.27 -5.46
C MET A 35 -14.64 -2.43 -6.89
N MET A 36 -13.83 -3.42 -7.15
CA MET A 36 -13.27 -3.64 -8.46
C MET A 36 -14.21 -4.49 -9.32
N HIS A 37 -14.00 -4.41 -10.62
CA HIS A 37 -14.76 -5.22 -11.56
C HIS A 37 -14.55 -6.68 -11.20
N GLY A 38 -15.64 -7.41 -11.07
CA GLY A 38 -15.59 -8.78 -10.60
C GLY A 38 -15.97 -8.91 -9.13
N GLY A 39 -16.18 -7.79 -8.44
CA GLY A 39 -16.77 -7.82 -7.10
C GLY A 39 -15.80 -8.01 -5.96
N TRP A 40 -14.57 -7.54 -6.08
CA TRP A 40 -13.61 -7.69 -4.99
C TRP A 40 -13.16 -6.32 -4.47
N PRO A 41 -12.90 -6.22 -3.15
CA PRO A 41 -12.54 -4.94 -2.55
C PRO A 41 -11.06 -4.63 -2.70
N ALA A 42 -10.75 -3.36 -2.90
CA ALA A 42 -9.36 -2.93 -3.07
C ALA A 42 -9.13 -1.56 -2.48
N ILE A 43 -7.87 -1.27 -2.21
CA ILE A 43 -7.44 0.08 -1.94
C ILE A 43 -6.53 0.52 -3.08
N VAL A 44 -6.82 1.68 -3.66
CA VAL A 44 -5.95 2.29 -4.65
C VAL A 44 -5.10 3.28 -3.89
N LEU A 45 -3.82 3.01 -3.80
CA LEU A 45 -2.90 3.75 -2.94
C LEU A 45 -2.65 5.17 -3.47
N ASP A 46 -2.48 6.11 -2.55
CA ASP A 46 -2.14 7.47 -2.95
C ASP A 46 -0.79 7.52 -3.63
N LYS A 47 0.15 6.69 -3.20
CA LYS A 47 1.48 6.63 -3.77
C LYS A 47 1.88 5.19 -3.96
N PRO A 48 2.53 4.86 -5.06
CA PRO A 48 3.01 3.49 -5.27
C PRO A 48 4.02 3.10 -4.21
N ILE A 49 4.04 1.83 -3.89
CA ILE A 49 4.99 1.31 -2.91
C ILE A 49 5.75 0.12 -3.51
N THR A 50 6.82 -0.24 -2.84
CA THR A 50 7.56 -1.45 -3.16
C THR A 50 7.47 -2.37 -1.95
N VAL A 51 7.15 -3.63 -2.18
CA VAL A 51 7.13 -4.62 -1.11
C VAL A 51 8.22 -5.64 -1.42
N VAL A 52 9.17 -5.74 -0.50
CA VAL A 52 10.36 -6.54 -0.76
C VAL A 52 10.24 -7.89 -0.08
N ALA A 53 10.83 -8.88 -0.71
CA ALA A 53 10.89 -10.21 -0.17
C ALA A 53 11.62 -10.18 1.17
N ASN A 54 11.13 -10.96 2.12
CA ASN A 54 11.79 -11.06 3.41
C ASN A 54 12.99 -11.99 3.24
N PRO A 55 14.20 -11.50 3.47
CA PRO A 55 15.38 -12.34 3.28
C PRO A 55 15.42 -13.53 4.22
N GLU A 56 14.67 -13.50 5.30
CA GLU A 56 14.64 -14.62 6.21
C GLU A 56 13.64 -15.69 5.81
N ASP A 57 12.82 -15.39 4.81
CA ASP A 57 11.83 -16.34 4.34
C ASP A 57 12.42 -17.03 3.12
N ASN A 58 12.88 -18.22 3.29
CA ASN A 58 13.60 -18.94 2.26
C ASN A 58 12.72 -19.72 1.30
N ASP A 59 11.42 -19.55 1.40
CA ASP A 59 10.53 -20.32 0.56
C ASP A 59 10.55 -19.86 -0.88
N GLY A 60 11.04 -18.66 -1.13
CA GLY A 60 11.09 -18.14 -2.49
C GLY A 60 9.73 -17.85 -3.08
N ILE A 61 8.69 -17.88 -2.25
CA ILE A 61 7.34 -17.66 -2.74
C ILE A 61 7.06 -16.18 -2.84
N ASP A 62 7.59 -15.40 -1.91
CA ASP A 62 7.27 -13.98 -1.84
C ASP A 62 8.25 -13.19 -2.65
N SER A 63 7.87 -12.85 -3.87
CA SER A 63 8.76 -12.07 -4.72
C SER A 63 8.56 -10.58 -4.47
N THR A 64 9.63 -9.84 -4.65
CA THR A 64 9.57 -8.38 -4.54
C THR A 64 8.67 -7.80 -5.62
N GLU A 65 7.78 -6.93 -5.23
CA GLU A 65 6.86 -6.25 -6.14
C GLU A 65 7.08 -4.76 -6.06
N ALA A 66 7.44 -4.16 -7.18
CA ALA A 66 7.67 -2.72 -7.26
C ALA A 66 6.48 -2.04 -7.91
N GLY A 67 6.29 -0.78 -7.60
CA GLY A 67 5.24 0.00 -8.23
C GLY A 67 3.84 -0.50 -7.93
N VAL A 68 3.64 -0.98 -6.70
CA VAL A 68 2.33 -1.47 -6.29
C VAL A 68 1.41 -0.28 -6.09
N LYS A 69 0.37 -0.17 -6.91
CA LYS A 69 -0.56 0.94 -6.83
C LYS A 69 -1.89 0.55 -6.22
N MET A 70 -2.16 -0.73 -6.13
CA MET A 70 -3.45 -1.20 -5.66
C MET A 70 -3.26 -2.53 -4.98
N MET A 71 -4.02 -2.76 -3.92
CA MET A 71 -3.96 -4.03 -3.21
C MET A 71 -5.37 -4.55 -2.96
N HIS A 72 -5.53 -5.86 -3.15
CA HIS A 72 -6.74 -6.56 -2.76
C HIS A 72 -6.82 -6.54 -1.24
N LEU A 73 -7.98 -6.23 -0.70
CA LEU A 73 -8.19 -6.18 0.74
C LEU A 73 -8.74 -7.51 1.21
N ALA A 74 -7.95 -8.22 2.01
CA ALA A 74 -8.37 -9.49 2.57
C ALA A 74 -9.01 -9.21 3.92
N MET A 75 -10.31 -9.39 4.00
CA MET A 75 -11.07 -9.08 5.19
C MET A 75 -11.56 -10.37 5.84
N SER A 76 -11.48 -10.44 7.16
CA SER A 76 -11.76 -11.67 7.87
C SER A 76 -12.89 -11.55 8.89
N SER A 77 -13.53 -10.40 9.01
CA SER A 77 -14.60 -10.24 10.00
C SER A 77 -15.72 -9.40 9.44
N SER A 78 -16.89 -9.51 10.03
CA SER A 78 -18.01 -8.69 9.62
C SER A 78 -17.74 -7.22 9.90
N GLU A 79 -16.94 -6.92 10.91
CA GLU A 79 -16.58 -5.56 11.22
C GLU A 79 -15.76 -4.94 10.08
N HIS A 80 -14.84 -5.71 9.51
CA HIS A 80 -14.06 -5.22 8.39
C HIS A 80 -14.96 -4.92 7.19
N PHE A 81 -15.93 -5.78 6.93
CA PHE A 81 -16.85 -5.54 5.82
C PHE A 81 -17.74 -4.33 6.07
N GLN A 82 -18.14 -4.09 7.32
CA GLN A 82 -18.91 -2.89 7.63
C GLN A 82 -18.09 -1.64 7.40
N GLN A 83 -16.83 -1.64 7.84
CA GLN A 83 -15.94 -0.52 7.61
C GLN A 83 -15.73 -0.30 6.12
N TYR A 84 -15.53 -1.39 5.37
CA TYR A 84 -15.36 -1.29 3.93
C TYR A 84 -16.59 -0.63 3.29
N ARG A 85 -17.78 -1.06 3.65
CA ARG A 85 -19.00 -0.48 3.08
C ARG A 85 -19.12 1.00 3.41
N GLN A 86 -18.69 1.37 4.58
CA GLN A 86 -18.74 2.76 5.01
C GLN A 86 -17.85 3.65 4.16
N PHE A 87 -16.70 3.14 3.76
CA PHE A 87 -15.73 3.95 3.03
C PHE A 87 -15.64 3.65 1.53
N LYS A 88 -16.44 2.72 1.04
CA LYS A 88 -16.39 2.37 -0.37
C LYS A 88 -16.60 3.62 -1.24
N GLY A 89 -15.71 3.83 -2.19
CA GLY A 89 -15.73 5.00 -3.06
C GLY A 89 -15.09 6.23 -2.46
N LYS A 90 -14.56 6.13 -1.25
CA LYS A 90 -14.02 7.29 -0.56
C LYS A 90 -12.57 7.06 -0.19
N LYS A 91 -11.91 8.15 0.16
CA LYS A 91 -10.57 8.10 0.70
C LYS A 91 -10.64 7.53 2.10
N ALA A 92 -9.69 6.69 2.47
CA ALA A 92 -9.68 6.08 3.79
C ALA A 92 -8.27 5.71 4.19
N ARG A 93 -8.09 5.41 5.46
CA ARG A 93 -6.86 4.87 5.99
C ARG A 93 -7.10 3.40 6.28
N VAL A 94 -6.25 2.55 5.73
CA VAL A 94 -6.37 1.12 5.95
C VAL A 94 -5.15 0.64 6.71
N GLU A 95 -5.39 0.03 7.87
CA GLU A 95 -4.32 -0.61 8.60
C GLU A 95 -4.29 -2.05 8.18
N CYS A 96 -3.16 -2.47 7.65
CA CYS A 96 -2.93 -3.84 7.25
C CYS A 96 -2.26 -4.55 8.41
N GLN A 97 -2.85 -5.62 8.88
CA GLN A 97 -2.23 -6.41 9.92
C GLN A 97 -0.96 -7.03 9.36
N THR A 98 -0.97 -7.37 8.09
CA THR A 98 0.21 -7.88 7.42
C THR A 98 0.05 -7.67 5.92
N LEU A 99 1.17 -7.50 5.24
CA LEU A 99 1.23 -7.55 3.80
C LEU A 99 1.66 -8.94 3.41
N PHE A 100 1.01 -9.52 2.41
CA PHE A 100 1.40 -10.85 1.96
C PHE A 100 1.28 -10.96 0.45
N HIS A 101 2.01 -11.90 -0.12
CA HIS A 101 2.02 -12.09 -1.55
C HIS A 101 0.91 -13.07 -1.96
N SER A 102 0.39 -12.87 -3.14
CA SER A 102 -0.65 -13.73 -3.67
C SER A 102 -0.19 -15.17 -3.76
N ILE A 103 -1.01 -16.10 -3.28
CA ILE A 103 -0.70 -17.52 -3.35
C ILE A 103 -1.83 -18.33 -3.96
N THR A 104 -2.94 -17.70 -4.33
CA THR A 104 -4.05 -18.44 -4.96
C THR A 104 -4.63 -17.61 -6.08
N MET A 105 -5.41 -18.27 -6.93
CA MET A 105 -6.09 -17.57 -8.01
C MET A 105 -7.19 -16.63 -7.51
N TYR A 106 -7.60 -16.76 -6.25
CA TYR A 106 -8.61 -15.86 -5.70
C TYR A 106 -8.01 -14.53 -5.27
N HIS A 107 -6.69 -14.46 -5.15
CA HIS A 107 -6.02 -13.21 -4.86
C HIS A 107 -5.89 -12.42 -6.15
N LYS A 108 -6.35 -11.20 -6.14
CA LYS A 108 -6.48 -10.40 -7.38
C LYS A 108 -5.31 -9.47 -7.65
N THR A 109 -4.45 -9.26 -6.68
CA THR A 109 -3.26 -8.42 -6.87
C THR A 109 -2.05 -9.18 -6.36
N PRO A 110 -0.85 -8.83 -6.84
CA PRO A 110 0.36 -9.52 -6.36
C PRO A 110 0.57 -9.37 -4.87
N VAL A 111 0.25 -8.19 -4.32
CA VAL A 111 0.39 -7.93 -2.89
C VAL A 111 -0.99 -7.69 -2.33
N LEU A 112 -1.28 -8.29 -1.20
CA LEU A 112 -2.55 -8.11 -0.53
C LEU A 112 -2.35 -7.50 0.85
N CYS A 113 -3.37 -6.83 1.31
CA CYS A 113 -3.44 -6.27 2.64
C CYS A 113 -4.43 -7.07 3.46
N ALA A 114 -3.94 -7.74 4.50
CA ALA A 114 -4.84 -8.39 5.46
C ALA A 114 -5.35 -7.28 6.38
N VAL A 115 -6.61 -6.93 6.25
CA VAL A 115 -7.15 -5.75 6.90
C VAL A 115 -7.24 -5.93 8.40
N ALA A 116 -6.75 -4.95 9.15
CA ALA A 116 -6.99 -4.86 10.58
C ALA A 116 -8.07 -3.83 10.85
N LYS A 117 -8.08 -2.71 10.10
CA LYS A 117 -9.03 -1.64 10.34
C LYS A 117 -9.09 -0.71 9.15
N ILE A 118 -10.29 -0.26 8.80
CA ILE A 118 -10.48 0.79 7.81
C ILE A 118 -11.14 1.96 8.51
N SER A 119 -10.56 3.13 8.39
CA SER A 119 -11.06 4.31 9.11
C SER A 119 -10.91 5.56 8.25
N ALA A 120 -11.38 6.67 8.78
CA ALA A 120 -11.27 7.93 8.06
C ALA A 120 -9.81 8.28 7.82
N PRO A 121 -9.52 9.05 6.77
CA PRO A 121 -8.15 9.45 6.51
C PRO A 121 -7.59 10.15 7.72
N ASN A 122 -6.28 9.99 7.88
CA ASN A 122 -5.66 10.57 9.00
C ASN A 122 -5.86 12.01 9.07
N ARG A 123 -6.11 12.55 10.24
CA ARG A 123 -6.19 13.94 10.30
C ARG A 123 -5.21 14.37 11.27
N PRO A 124 -4.66 15.49 11.11
CA PRO A 124 -3.57 16.01 11.92
C PRO A 124 -3.92 16.12 13.38
#